data_4a30a9128924a1e61766ca61c1ad188c
#
_entry.id   4a30a9128924a1e61766ca61c1ad188c
#
_cell.length_a   1.000
_cell.length_b   1.000
_cell.length_c   1.000
_cell.angle_alpha   90.00
_cell.angle_beta   90.00
_cell.angle_gamma   90.00
#
_symmetry.space_group_name_H-M   'P 1'
#
loop_
_entity.id
_entity.type
_entity.pdbx_description
1 polymer ?
#
loop_
_entity_poly.entity_id
_entity_poly.type
_entity_poly.pdbx_seq_one_letter_code
_entity_poly.pdbx_strand_id
1 'polypeptide(L)'
;MQSKWQVFLQSFWKFFLEPSSPLPLVFLRISFAVLAIALWISLYPSVELLFGKEGYIEWFISDTFFSSQAVPTLYKTFKLFNQFCTVTPIQFIHALYLVYGVCLVMIGIGVCSNLSALIAWLLHLVLFNTSVIYAYGVESFIHILLFYFIFMPIDAECSLSSLFFKKVWAKQKVGSQVRARIFLRVLQIHLCIIYLDAGLSKMFGTHWWNGEAVWRSLTQFPFNPFNLLFIHKFPVLLQVMSWLVLAMETLYIFLIWNDKTRRFFLPCIILMHTGIAFLVGLHFFGLIMIIMNLSAFAFNNRVKLERM
;
A
#
# COMPACT_ATOMS: atom_id res chain seq x y z
N MET A 1 -26.03 -23.92 29.34
CA MET A 1 -26.23 -22.67 28.56
C MET A 1 -24.92 -21.89 28.53
N GLN A 2 -24.34 -21.71 27.38
CA GLN A 2 -23.18 -20.81 27.25
C GLN A 2 -23.64 -19.36 27.52
N SER A 3 -22.85 -18.60 28.30
CA SER A 3 -23.15 -17.20 28.54
C SER A 3 -23.02 -16.39 27.23
N LYS A 4 -23.80 -15.31 27.07
CA LYS A 4 -23.70 -14.40 25.91
C LYS A 4 -22.26 -13.91 25.68
N TRP A 5 -21.51 -13.76 26.75
CA TRP A 5 -20.10 -13.38 26.74
C TRP A 5 -19.18 -14.47 26.15
N GLN A 6 -19.43 -15.75 26.47
CA GLN A 6 -18.67 -16.86 25.90
C GLN A 6 -18.90 -17.00 24.39
N VAL A 7 -20.14 -16.81 23.93
CA VAL A 7 -20.49 -16.80 22.49
C VAL A 7 -19.80 -15.64 21.77
N PHE A 8 -19.80 -14.45 22.39
CA PHE A 8 -19.10 -13.27 21.83
C PHE A 8 -17.59 -13.53 21.72
N LEU A 9 -16.93 -14.01 22.77
CA LEU A 9 -15.51 -14.33 22.73
C LEU A 9 -15.16 -15.39 21.69
N GLN A 10 -15.96 -16.45 21.59
CA GLN A 10 -15.76 -17.48 20.56
C GLN A 10 -15.86 -16.90 19.14
N SER A 11 -16.86 -16.04 18.90
CA SER A 11 -17.04 -15.37 17.60
C SER A 11 -15.87 -14.42 17.29
N PHE A 12 -15.38 -13.70 18.29
CA PHE A 12 -14.22 -12.79 18.17
C PHE A 12 -12.96 -13.58 17.80
N TRP A 13 -12.63 -14.64 18.54
CA TRP A 13 -11.47 -15.46 18.23
C TRP A 13 -11.59 -16.19 16.89
N LYS A 14 -12.77 -16.67 16.53
CA LYS A 14 -13.03 -17.26 15.22
C LYS A 14 -12.79 -16.25 14.10
N PHE A 15 -13.17 -14.99 14.27
CA PHE A 15 -12.94 -13.94 13.29
C PHE A 15 -11.46 -13.80 12.94
N PHE A 16 -10.57 -13.85 13.93
CA PHE A 16 -9.13 -13.64 13.73
C PHE A 16 -8.33 -14.93 13.47
N LEU A 17 -8.74 -16.06 14.05
CA LEU A 17 -7.91 -17.26 14.12
C LEU A 17 -8.41 -18.43 13.25
N GLU A 18 -9.61 -18.32 12.63
CA GLU A 18 -10.08 -19.35 11.72
C GLU A 18 -9.14 -19.46 10.52
N PRO A 19 -8.55 -20.64 10.23
CA PRO A 19 -7.60 -20.79 9.13
C PRO A 19 -8.16 -20.30 7.80
N SER A 20 -7.38 -19.56 7.04
CA SER A 20 -7.76 -19.08 5.71
C SER A 20 -6.66 -19.34 4.68
N SER A 21 -7.05 -19.35 3.40
CA SER A 21 -6.09 -19.46 2.31
C SER A 21 -5.10 -18.30 2.32
N PRO A 22 -3.80 -18.54 2.13
CA PRO A 22 -2.81 -17.47 1.95
C PRO A 22 -2.86 -16.80 0.57
N LEU A 23 -3.62 -17.32 -0.39
CA LEU A 23 -3.70 -16.80 -1.77
C LEU A 23 -3.95 -15.29 -1.87
N PRO A 24 -4.84 -14.67 -1.06
CA PRO A 24 -5.01 -13.21 -1.09
C PRO A 24 -3.72 -12.44 -0.78
N LEU A 25 -2.91 -12.93 0.17
CA LEU A 25 -1.64 -12.31 0.54
C LEU A 25 -0.56 -12.55 -0.50
N VAL A 26 -0.57 -13.71 -1.16
CA VAL A 26 0.30 -14.03 -2.31
C VAL A 26 -0.03 -13.11 -3.48
N PHE A 27 -1.31 -12.93 -3.80
CA PHE A 27 -1.76 -11.97 -4.82
C PHE A 27 -1.29 -10.55 -4.47
N LEU A 28 -1.47 -10.13 -3.21
CA LEU A 28 -0.99 -8.83 -2.72
C LEU A 28 0.52 -8.67 -2.94
N ARG A 29 1.32 -9.67 -2.56
CA ARG A 29 2.77 -9.67 -2.72
C ARG A 29 3.21 -9.47 -4.17
N ILE A 30 2.68 -10.31 -5.07
CA ILE A 30 3.08 -10.29 -6.48
C ILE A 30 2.65 -8.98 -7.14
N SER A 31 1.38 -8.57 -6.96
CA SER A 31 0.85 -7.33 -7.56
C SER A 31 1.54 -6.09 -6.99
N PHE A 32 1.83 -6.07 -5.68
CA PHE A 32 2.61 -5.02 -5.04
C PHE A 32 4.02 -4.93 -5.64
N ALA A 33 4.71 -6.07 -5.77
CA ALA A 33 6.08 -6.09 -6.30
C ALA A 33 6.12 -5.57 -7.75
N VAL A 34 5.18 -5.98 -8.60
CA VAL A 34 5.07 -5.47 -9.96
C VAL A 34 4.88 -3.95 -9.97
N LEU A 35 3.96 -3.43 -9.16
CA LEU A 35 3.71 -2.00 -9.05
C LEU A 35 4.91 -1.24 -8.50
N ALA A 36 5.52 -1.72 -7.41
CA ALA A 36 6.65 -1.07 -6.77
C ALA A 36 7.91 -1.08 -7.66
N ILE A 37 8.15 -2.16 -8.41
CA ILE A 37 9.23 -2.24 -9.41
C ILE A 37 8.96 -1.26 -10.56
N ALA A 38 7.72 -1.17 -11.05
CA ALA A 38 7.36 -0.22 -12.10
C ALA A 38 7.60 1.24 -11.63
N LEU A 39 7.21 1.57 -10.41
CA LEU A 39 7.50 2.88 -9.81
C LEU A 39 9.02 3.10 -9.65
N TRP A 40 9.74 2.12 -9.14
CA TRP A 40 11.20 2.16 -9.00
C TRP A 40 11.91 2.42 -10.33
N ILE A 41 11.50 1.73 -11.41
CA ILE A 41 12.05 1.96 -12.75
C ILE A 41 11.70 3.37 -13.25
N SER A 42 10.46 3.82 -13.04
CA SER A 42 10.00 5.13 -13.53
C SER A 42 10.73 6.31 -12.87
N LEU A 43 11.15 6.16 -11.62
CA LEU A 43 11.88 7.20 -10.87
C LEU A 43 13.39 7.15 -11.12
N TYR A 44 13.94 6.06 -11.65
CA TYR A 44 15.38 5.87 -11.85
C TYR A 44 16.06 7.00 -12.63
N PRO A 45 15.50 7.53 -13.73
CA PRO A 45 16.11 8.64 -14.47
C PRO A 45 16.25 9.93 -13.65
N SER A 46 15.45 10.08 -12.60
CA SER A 46 15.42 11.26 -11.73
C SER A 46 16.04 11.01 -10.35
N VAL A 47 16.71 9.88 -10.13
CA VAL A 47 17.24 9.49 -8.81
C VAL A 47 18.17 10.55 -8.21
N GLU A 48 19.07 11.11 -8.99
CA GLU A 48 19.99 12.16 -8.52
C GLU A 48 19.25 13.46 -8.21
N LEU A 49 18.23 13.81 -8.99
CA LEU A 49 17.42 14.99 -8.79
C LEU A 49 16.52 14.87 -7.54
N LEU A 50 15.96 13.67 -7.31
CA LEU A 50 15.06 13.41 -6.19
C LEU A 50 15.79 13.16 -4.86
N PHE A 51 16.90 12.44 -4.91
CA PHE A 51 17.60 11.94 -3.73
C PHE A 51 19.05 12.43 -3.63
N GLY A 52 19.55 13.18 -4.62
CA GLY A 52 20.90 13.70 -4.66
C GLY A 52 21.22 14.63 -3.50
N LYS A 53 22.52 14.74 -3.16
CA LYS A 53 22.99 15.67 -2.12
C LYS A 53 22.55 17.10 -2.40
N GLU A 54 22.57 17.50 -3.66
CA GLU A 54 22.17 18.81 -4.20
C GLU A 54 20.92 18.68 -5.08
N GLY A 55 20.01 17.76 -4.71
CA GLY A 55 18.74 17.53 -5.41
C GLY A 55 17.69 18.60 -5.13
N TYR A 56 16.41 18.31 -5.41
CA TYR A 56 15.30 19.23 -5.12
C TYR A 56 15.24 19.67 -3.66
N ILE A 57 15.58 18.79 -2.74
CA ILE A 57 15.81 19.11 -1.34
C ILE A 57 17.23 18.67 -1.00
N GLU A 58 18.07 19.62 -0.66
CA GLU A 58 19.43 19.32 -0.19
C GLU A 58 19.38 18.45 1.07
N TRP A 59 20.28 17.49 1.21
CA TRP A 59 20.33 16.59 2.37
C TRP A 59 20.37 17.32 3.70
N PHE A 60 21.07 18.45 3.77
CA PHE A 60 21.15 19.28 4.99
C PHE A 60 19.78 19.86 5.37
N ILE A 61 19.00 20.32 4.39
CA ILE A 61 17.66 20.87 4.61
C ILE A 61 16.73 19.78 5.09
N SER A 62 16.74 18.61 4.45
CA SER A 62 15.95 17.47 4.84
C SER A 62 16.29 16.97 6.25
N ASP A 63 17.59 16.94 6.61
CA ASP A 63 18.04 16.56 7.94
C ASP A 63 17.63 17.57 9.03
N THR A 64 17.62 18.85 8.70
CA THR A 64 17.15 19.91 9.60
C THR A 64 15.64 19.85 9.81
N PHE A 65 14.88 19.54 8.76
CA PHE A 65 13.43 19.39 8.84
C PHE A 65 13.04 18.19 9.73
N PHE A 66 13.75 17.07 9.58
CA PHE A 66 13.62 15.90 10.46
C PHE A 66 14.66 15.96 11.59
N SER A 67 14.61 17.02 12.39
CA SER A 67 15.59 17.30 13.46
C SER A 67 15.66 16.22 14.57
N SER A 68 14.66 15.35 14.68
CA SER A 68 14.71 14.21 15.59
C SER A 68 15.87 13.29 15.21
N GLN A 69 16.79 13.04 16.13
CA GLN A 69 17.93 12.13 15.92
C GLN A 69 17.51 10.68 15.62
N ALA A 70 16.28 10.31 15.96
CA ALA A 70 15.72 8.97 15.73
C ALA A 70 15.26 8.73 14.28
N VAL A 71 15.08 9.80 13.47
CA VAL A 71 14.62 9.65 12.08
C VAL A 71 15.81 9.51 11.15
N PRO A 72 15.94 8.38 10.41
CA PRO A 72 17.02 8.19 9.44
C PRO A 72 16.77 9.04 8.18
N THR A 73 17.79 9.76 7.75
CA THR A 73 17.85 10.53 6.49
C THR A 73 19.02 10.06 5.66
N LEU A 74 19.06 10.39 4.36
CA LEU A 74 20.22 10.09 3.52
C LEU A 74 21.50 10.75 4.04
N TYR A 75 21.42 11.97 4.57
CA TYR A 75 22.56 12.65 5.16
C TYR A 75 23.17 11.87 6.34
N LYS A 76 22.35 11.49 7.31
CA LYS A 76 22.79 10.71 8.50
C LYS A 76 23.34 9.34 8.09
N THR A 77 22.63 8.67 7.19
CA THR A 77 23.02 7.34 6.71
C THR A 77 24.32 7.38 5.92
N PHE A 78 24.49 8.38 5.04
CA PHE A 78 25.74 8.59 4.30
C PHE A 78 26.91 8.91 5.25
N LYS A 79 26.72 9.81 6.22
CA LYS A 79 27.74 10.19 7.20
C LYS A 79 28.20 8.98 8.01
N LEU A 80 27.28 8.11 8.40
CA LEU A 80 27.61 6.87 9.10
C LEU A 80 28.38 5.91 8.20
N PHE A 81 27.91 5.68 6.96
CA PHE A 81 28.54 4.75 6.01
C PHE A 81 29.95 5.21 5.60
N ASN A 82 30.15 6.51 5.39
CA ASN A 82 31.42 7.10 4.96
C ASN A 82 32.53 7.02 6.03
N GLN A 83 32.19 6.65 7.28
CA GLN A 83 33.18 6.33 8.31
C GLN A 83 33.91 4.98 8.05
N PHE A 84 33.27 4.08 7.31
CA PHE A 84 33.77 2.74 7.03
C PHE A 84 34.24 2.57 5.59
N CYS A 85 33.63 3.29 4.65
CA CYS A 85 33.91 3.18 3.21
C CYS A 85 33.92 4.56 2.57
N THR A 86 35.01 4.93 1.88
CA THR A 86 35.08 6.17 1.12
C THR A 86 34.33 6.04 -0.20
N VAL A 87 33.12 6.61 -0.27
CA VAL A 87 32.27 6.62 -1.45
C VAL A 87 31.77 8.03 -1.73
N THR A 88 31.53 8.34 -3.00
CA THR A 88 30.88 9.62 -3.35
C THR A 88 29.38 9.58 -3.02
N PRO A 89 28.73 10.75 -2.76
CA PRO A 89 27.28 10.81 -2.54
C PRO A 89 26.48 10.17 -3.67
N ILE A 90 26.89 10.36 -4.92
CA ILE A 90 26.21 9.78 -6.10
C ILE A 90 26.30 8.25 -6.09
N GLN A 91 27.49 7.69 -5.88
CA GLN A 91 27.67 6.24 -5.79
C GLN A 91 26.84 5.62 -4.66
N PHE A 92 26.80 6.31 -3.51
CA PHE A 92 26.01 5.89 -2.36
C PHE A 92 24.51 5.80 -2.68
N ILE A 93 23.94 6.84 -3.31
CA ILE A 93 22.52 6.86 -3.68
C ILE A 93 22.19 5.74 -4.67
N HIS A 94 22.97 5.60 -5.73
CA HIS A 94 22.74 4.56 -6.73
C HIS A 94 22.86 3.16 -6.12
N ALA A 95 23.80 2.93 -5.21
CA ALA A 95 23.92 1.67 -4.50
C ALA A 95 22.69 1.37 -3.63
N LEU A 96 22.22 2.34 -2.81
CA LEU A 96 21.02 2.18 -2.00
C LEU A 96 19.78 1.92 -2.86
N TYR A 97 19.64 2.69 -3.95
CA TYR A 97 18.50 2.56 -4.85
C TYR A 97 18.50 1.21 -5.58
N LEU A 98 19.67 0.72 -5.99
CA LEU A 98 19.83 -0.63 -6.57
C LEU A 98 19.46 -1.72 -5.57
N VAL A 99 19.98 -1.64 -4.33
CA VAL A 99 19.66 -2.63 -3.27
C VAL A 99 18.15 -2.63 -2.98
N TYR A 100 17.53 -1.47 -2.95
CA TYR A 100 16.07 -1.35 -2.80
C TYR A 100 15.34 -2.09 -3.93
N GLY A 101 15.73 -1.87 -5.19
CA GLY A 101 15.15 -2.55 -6.35
C GLY A 101 15.34 -4.07 -6.31
N VAL A 102 16.53 -4.55 -5.94
CA VAL A 102 16.82 -5.99 -5.75
C VAL A 102 15.89 -6.58 -4.69
N CYS A 103 15.69 -5.90 -3.56
CA CYS A 103 14.75 -6.35 -2.52
C CYS A 103 13.32 -6.45 -3.05
N LEU A 104 12.85 -5.49 -3.86
CA LEU A 104 11.52 -5.55 -4.47
C LEU A 104 11.36 -6.76 -5.41
N VAL A 105 12.39 -7.06 -6.20
CA VAL A 105 12.41 -8.26 -7.06
C VAL A 105 12.37 -9.53 -6.21
N MET A 106 13.18 -9.62 -5.15
CA MET A 106 13.20 -10.77 -4.23
C MET A 106 11.84 -10.98 -3.57
N ILE A 107 11.14 -9.92 -3.16
CA ILE A 107 9.76 -9.99 -2.66
C ILE A 107 8.85 -10.57 -3.75
N GLY A 108 8.93 -10.08 -4.97
CA GLY A 108 8.09 -10.52 -6.09
C GLY A 108 8.20 -12.01 -6.38
N ILE A 109 9.43 -12.52 -6.52
CA ILE A 109 9.71 -13.93 -6.79
C ILE A 109 9.57 -14.84 -5.56
N GLY A 110 9.45 -14.26 -4.36
CA GLY A 110 9.26 -15.00 -3.12
C GLY A 110 10.54 -15.66 -2.60
N VAL A 111 11.65 -14.94 -2.60
CA VAL A 111 12.93 -15.39 -2.03
C VAL A 111 13.25 -14.57 -0.81
N CYS A 112 13.28 -15.21 0.36
CA CYS A 112 13.54 -14.52 1.63
C CYS A 112 12.70 -13.24 1.80
N SER A 113 11.42 -13.27 1.38
CA SER A 113 10.61 -12.06 1.21
C SER A 113 10.46 -11.24 2.48
N ASN A 114 10.38 -11.87 3.66
CA ASN A 114 10.29 -11.13 4.94
C ASN A 114 11.57 -10.32 5.23
N LEU A 115 12.76 -10.90 4.99
CA LEU A 115 14.03 -10.20 5.17
C LEU A 115 14.20 -9.10 4.11
N SER A 116 13.88 -9.40 2.85
CA SER A 116 13.90 -8.42 1.76
C SER A 116 12.94 -7.26 2.04
N ALA A 117 11.75 -7.54 2.61
CA ALA A 117 10.80 -6.52 3.01
C ALA A 117 11.34 -5.63 4.15
N LEU A 118 12.04 -6.21 5.13
CA LEU A 118 12.68 -5.43 6.21
C LEU A 118 13.73 -4.48 5.64
N ILE A 119 14.62 -4.98 4.78
CA ILE A 119 15.66 -4.15 4.16
C ILE A 119 15.02 -3.07 3.28
N ALA A 120 14.06 -3.44 2.42
CA ALA A 120 13.34 -2.49 1.57
C ALA A 120 12.59 -1.43 2.39
N TRP A 121 11.99 -1.81 3.51
CA TRP A 121 11.28 -0.89 4.41
C TRP A 121 12.22 0.16 5.02
N LEU A 122 13.40 -0.27 5.49
CA LEU A 122 14.42 0.65 6.03
C LEU A 122 14.96 1.58 4.96
N LEU A 123 15.27 1.06 3.76
CA LEU A 123 15.74 1.87 2.64
C LEU A 123 14.67 2.85 2.16
N HIS A 124 13.42 2.40 2.06
CA HIS A 124 12.30 3.27 1.71
C HIS A 124 12.10 4.40 2.73
N LEU A 125 12.26 4.11 4.03
CA LEU A 125 12.16 5.12 5.09
C LEU A 125 13.23 6.22 4.91
N VAL A 126 14.48 5.83 4.62
CA VAL A 126 15.59 6.77 4.38
C VAL A 126 15.35 7.63 3.13
N LEU A 127 14.91 7.00 2.03
CA LEU A 127 14.60 7.69 0.77
C LEU A 127 13.41 8.65 0.95
N PHE A 128 12.31 8.17 1.53
CA PHE A 128 11.08 8.94 1.74
C PHE A 128 11.31 10.17 2.62
N ASN A 129 12.04 10.04 3.72
CA ASN A 129 12.34 11.17 4.61
C ASN A 129 13.24 12.23 3.97
N THR A 130 13.96 11.88 2.92
CA THR A 130 14.84 12.84 2.23
C THR A 130 14.11 13.64 1.17
N SER A 131 13.11 13.06 0.52
CA SER A 131 12.42 13.69 -0.60
C SER A 131 10.90 13.63 -0.47
N VAL A 132 10.37 14.36 0.51
CA VAL A 132 8.92 14.39 0.80
C VAL A 132 8.12 15.09 -0.31
N ILE A 133 8.75 15.95 -1.11
CA ILE A 133 8.06 16.79 -2.13
C ILE A 133 7.37 15.95 -3.20
N TYR A 134 7.94 14.81 -3.62
CA TYR A 134 7.33 13.99 -4.66
C TYR A 134 6.28 13.01 -4.13
N ALA A 135 6.16 12.89 -2.81
CA ALA A 135 5.26 11.94 -2.17
C ALA A 135 3.80 12.38 -2.33
N TYR A 136 2.97 11.50 -2.90
CA TYR A 136 1.54 11.78 -3.14
C TYR A 136 0.62 10.68 -2.62
N GLY A 137 1.05 9.91 -1.64
CA GLY A 137 0.28 8.89 -0.97
C GLY A 137 0.62 7.45 -1.36
N VAL A 138 1.10 7.17 -2.58
CA VAL A 138 1.54 5.81 -2.97
C VAL A 138 2.73 5.36 -2.12
N GLU A 139 3.65 6.25 -1.81
CA GLU A 139 4.82 6.00 -0.97
C GLU A 139 4.42 5.57 0.44
N SER A 140 3.40 6.21 1.01
CA SER A 140 2.86 5.83 2.31
C SER A 140 2.30 4.40 2.30
N PHE A 141 1.56 4.02 1.26
CA PHE A 141 1.04 2.66 1.10
C PHE A 141 2.14 1.64 0.85
N ILE A 142 3.16 1.98 0.04
CA ILE A 142 4.34 1.13 -0.15
C ILE A 142 5.03 0.89 1.19
N HIS A 143 5.25 1.95 1.98
CA HIS A 143 5.90 1.85 3.28
C HIS A 143 5.13 0.96 4.26
N ILE A 144 3.81 1.13 4.34
CA ILE A 144 2.94 0.32 5.18
C ILE A 144 2.91 -1.15 4.72
N LEU A 145 2.81 -1.41 3.42
CA LEU A 145 2.79 -2.77 2.90
C LEU A 145 4.13 -3.48 3.08
N LEU A 146 5.26 -2.80 2.89
CA LEU A 146 6.58 -3.34 3.19
C LEU A 146 6.69 -3.72 4.68
N PHE A 147 6.19 -2.87 5.60
CA PHE A 147 6.12 -3.19 7.02
C PHE A 147 5.28 -4.44 7.30
N TYR A 148 4.12 -4.57 6.66
CA TYR A 148 3.29 -5.77 6.81
C TYR A 148 3.99 -7.02 6.29
N PHE A 149 4.68 -6.93 5.16
CA PHE A 149 5.40 -8.06 4.56
C PHE A 149 6.52 -8.60 5.44
N ILE A 150 7.09 -7.82 6.36
CA ILE A 150 8.05 -8.31 7.35
C ILE A 150 7.47 -9.47 8.16
N PHE A 151 6.17 -9.43 8.46
CA PHE A 151 5.52 -10.38 9.35
C PHE A 151 4.54 -11.33 8.66
N MET A 152 4.05 -10.98 7.46
CA MET A 152 3.09 -11.79 6.71
C MET A 152 3.70 -13.11 6.21
N PRO A 153 2.93 -14.22 6.16
CA PRO A 153 3.37 -15.48 5.57
C PRO A 153 3.27 -15.45 4.03
N ILE A 154 3.93 -14.48 3.40
CA ILE A 154 3.81 -14.20 1.97
C ILE A 154 4.53 -15.22 1.07
N ASP A 155 5.48 -16.00 1.63
CA ASP A 155 6.22 -17.05 0.91
C ASP A 155 5.55 -18.43 1.00
N ALA A 156 4.37 -18.53 1.65
CA ALA A 156 3.69 -19.80 1.90
C ALA A 156 3.29 -20.53 0.62
N GLU A 157 2.95 -19.82 -0.44
CA GLU A 157 2.56 -20.39 -1.73
C GLU A 157 3.11 -19.52 -2.88
N CYS A 158 3.23 -20.11 -4.07
CA CYS A 158 3.70 -19.42 -5.29
C CYS A 158 5.00 -18.62 -5.09
N SER A 159 5.97 -19.21 -4.39
CA SER A 159 7.28 -18.62 -4.15
C SER A 159 8.39 -19.57 -4.54
N LEU A 160 9.54 -19.05 -4.96
CA LEU A 160 10.72 -19.89 -5.20
C LEU A 160 11.16 -20.59 -3.92
N SER A 161 11.07 -19.94 -2.77
CA SER A 161 11.33 -20.55 -1.46
C SER A 161 10.45 -21.77 -1.22
N SER A 162 9.16 -21.71 -1.58
CA SER A 162 8.25 -22.86 -1.41
C SER A 162 8.57 -24.03 -2.33
N LEU A 163 9.17 -23.80 -3.50
CA LEU A 163 9.59 -24.84 -4.44
C LEU A 163 10.80 -25.61 -3.90
N PHE A 164 11.79 -24.91 -3.32
CA PHE A 164 13.00 -25.54 -2.78
C PHE A 164 12.79 -26.20 -1.41
N PHE A 165 11.93 -25.63 -0.57
CA PHE A 165 11.72 -26.09 0.81
C PHE A 165 10.35 -26.77 1.05
N LYS A 166 9.79 -27.45 0.06
CA LYS A 166 8.46 -28.11 0.12
C LYS A 166 8.22 -28.92 1.40
N LYS A 167 9.22 -29.70 1.87
CA LYS A 167 9.08 -30.54 3.08
C LYS A 167 8.94 -29.72 4.37
N VAL A 168 9.59 -28.58 4.47
CA VAL A 168 9.51 -27.69 5.65
C VAL A 168 8.16 -26.98 5.70
N TRP A 169 7.68 -26.51 4.56
CA TRP A 169 6.41 -25.81 4.45
C TRP A 169 5.19 -26.71 4.63
N ALA A 170 5.24 -27.98 4.21
CA ALA A 170 4.16 -28.95 4.42
C ALA A 170 3.86 -29.16 5.91
N LYS A 171 4.87 -29.13 6.78
CA LYS A 171 4.73 -29.29 8.23
C LYS A 171 4.15 -28.04 8.94
N GLN A 172 4.22 -26.85 8.31
CA GLN A 172 3.77 -25.57 8.88
C GLN A 172 2.44 -25.06 8.31
N LYS A 173 1.75 -25.88 7.52
CA LYS A 173 0.56 -25.46 6.74
C LYS A 173 -0.52 -24.78 7.60
N VAL A 174 -0.86 -25.34 8.75
CA VAL A 174 -1.92 -24.82 9.63
C VAL A 174 -1.51 -23.49 10.28
N GLY A 175 -0.28 -23.40 10.80
CA GLY A 175 0.24 -22.16 11.40
C GLY A 175 0.31 -21.01 10.40
N SER A 176 0.69 -21.30 9.15
CA SER A 176 0.71 -20.33 8.05
C SER A 176 -0.71 -19.84 7.71
N GLN A 177 -1.72 -20.73 7.71
CA GLN A 177 -3.12 -20.36 7.42
C GLN A 177 -3.73 -19.48 8.51
N VAL A 178 -3.42 -19.72 9.79
CA VAL A 178 -3.86 -18.85 10.90
C VAL A 178 -3.18 -17.47 10.80
N ARG A 179 -1.87 -17.43 10.55
CA ARG A 179 -1.16 -16.16 10.32
C ARG A 179 -1.72 -15.41 9.11
N ALA A 180 -2.02 -16.12 8.01
CA ALA A 180 -2.64 -15.52 6.84
C ALA A 180 -3.99 -14.87 7.18
N ARG A 181 -4.81 -15.54 8.02
CA ARG A 181 -6.08 -14.98 8.50
C ARG A 181 -5.89 -13.71 9.29
N ILE A 182 -4.96 -13.69 10.25
CA ILE A 182 -4.69 -12.52 11.08
C ILE A 182 -4.31 -11.33 10.20
N PHE A 183 -3.33 -11.50 9.30
CA PHE A 183 -2.88 -10.41 8.45
C PHE A 183 -3.91 -9.96 7.41
N LEU A 184 -4.73 -10.88 6.91
CA LEU A 184 -5.86 -10.51 6.06
C LEU A 184 -6.86 -9.63 6.83
N ARG A 185 -7.13 -9.94 8.10
CA ARG A 185 -8.00 -9.10 8.96
C ARG A 185 -7.37 -7.76 9.26
N VAL A 186 -6.07 -7.72 9.54
CA VAL A 186 -5.34 -6.45 9.69
C VAL A 186 -5.50 -5.59 8.44
N LEU A 187 -5.27 -6.14 7.24
CA LEU A 187 -5.43 -5.42 5.98
C LEU A 187 -6.87 -4.91 5.80
N GLN A 188 -7.87 -5.75 6.06
CA GLN A 188 -9.28 -5.41 5.93
C GLN A 188 -9.69 -4.28 6.88
N ILE A 189 -9.29 -4.37 8.15
CA ILE A 189 -9.59 -3.35 9.17
C ILE A 189 -8.87 -2.05 8.84
N HIS A 190 -7.60 -2.13 8.43
CA HIS A 190 -6.83 -0.94 8.04
C HIS A 190 -7.47 -0.20 6.86
N LEU A 191 -7.91 -0.92 5.82
CA LEU A 191 -8.65 -0.31 4.72
C LEU A 191 -9.93 0.38 5.20
N CYS A 192 -10.69 -0.25 6.10
CA CYS A 192 -11.88 0.37 6.68
C CYS A 192 -11.55 1.69 7.40
N ILE A 193 -10.43 1.72 8.13
CA ILE A 193 -9.97 2.94 8.83
C ILE A 193 -9.56 4.02 7.81
N ILE A 194 -8.77 3.65 6.79
CA ILE A 194 -8.32 4.59 5.74
C ILE A 194 -9.52 5.24 5.04
N TYR A 195 -10.49 4.43 4.60
CA TYR A 195 -11.66 4.97 3.91
C TYR A 195 -12.54 5.82 4.82
N LEU A 196 -12.74 5.40 6.06
CA LEU A 196 -13.51 6.17 7.03
C LEU A 196 -12.86 7.52 7.33
N ASP A 197 -11.56 7.53 7.58
CA ASP A 197 -10.79 8.75 7.83
C ASP A 197 -10.82 9.69 6.61
N ALA A 198 -10.58 9.14 5.41
CA ALA A 198 -10.65 9.90 4.16
C ALA A 198 -12.03 10.50 3.92
N GLY A 199 -13.11 9.72 4.14
CA GLY A 199 -14.48 10.20 3.98
C GLY A 199 -14.83 11.28 5.00
N LEU A 200 -14.53 11.06 6.28
CA LEU A 200 -14.79 12.04 7.34
C LEU A 200 -14.00 13.33 7.11
N SER A 201 -12.72 13.24 6.81
CA SER A 201 -11.89 14.43 6.53
C SER A 201 -12.43 15.25 5.37
N LYS A 202 -12.93 14.60 4.30
CA LYS A 202 -13.55 15.27 3.16
C LYS A 202 -14.90 15.93 3.51
N MET A 203 -15.69 15.31 4.39
CA MET A 203 -16.99 15.85 4.81
C MET A 203 -16.88 17.21 5.49
N PHE A 204 -15.76 17.51 6.14
CA PHE A 204 -15.52 18.83 6.75
C PHE A 204 -15.13 19.90 5.72
N GLY A 205 -14.78 19.53 4.49
CA GLY A 205 -14.39 20.44 3.43
C GLY A 205 -15.58 20.89 2.57
N THR A 206 -15.91 22.18 2.53
CA THR A 206 -17.01 22.75 1.72
C THR A 206 -16.88 22.43 0.23
N HIS A 207 -15.64 22.32 -0.29
CA HIS A 207 -15.34 22.01 -1.69
C HIS A 207 -15.82 20.62 -2.14
N TRP A 208 -16.03 19.70 -1.20
CA TRP A 208 -16.60 18.38 -1.50
C TRP A 208 -18.13 18.44 -1.65
N TRP A 209 -18.79 19.36 -0.97
CA TRP A 209 -20.24 19.49 -1.05
C TRP A 209 -20.71 20.23 -2.31
N ASN A 210 -19.92 21.14 -2.83
CA ASN A 210 -20.23 21.93 -4.04
C ASN A 210 -19.65 21.34 -5.33
N GLY A 211 -18.88 20.23 -5.29
CA GLY A 211 -18.28 19.59 -6.44
C GLY A 211 -16.93 20.17 -6.90
N GLU A 212 -16.45 21.23 -6.26
CA GLU A 212 -15.21 21.92 -6.62
C GLU A 212 -13.97 21.00 -6.41
N ALA A 213 -13.98 20.13 -5.39
CA ALA A 213 -12.88 19.22 -5.12
C ALA A 213 -12.67 18.23 -6.28
N VAL A 214 -13.74 17.68 -6.85
CA VAL A 214 -13.65 16.78 -8.01
C VAL A 214 -13.21 17.55 -9.25
N TRP A 215 -13.74 18.75 -9.49
CA TRP A 215 -13.30 19.58 -10.61
C TRP A 215 -11.82 19.90 -10.54
N ARG A 216 -11.33 20.36 -9.39
CA ARG A 216 -9.89 20.63 -9.18
C ARG A 216 -9.04 19.39 -9.43
N SER A 217 -9.44 18.23 -8.90
CA SER A 217 -8.71 16.97 -9.09
C SER A 217 -8.64 16.56 -10.56
N LEU A 218 -9.71 16.77 -11.33
CA LEU A 218 -9.78 16.43 -12.75
C LEU A 218 -9.04 17.43 -13.67
N THR A 219 -8.74 18.64 -13.19
CA THR A 219 -8.13 19.70 -14.00
C THR A 219 -6.74 20.14 -13.52
N GLN A 220 -6.21 19.49 -12.47
CA GLN A 220 -4.93 19.84 -11.86
C GLN A 220 -3.75 19.51 -12.77
N PHE A 221 -3.09 20.52 -13.30
CA PHE A 221 -1.80 20.38 -13.99
C PHE A 221 -0.68 20.13 -12.96
N PRO A 222 0.34 19.29 -13.25
CA PRO A 222 0.60 18.53 -14.48
C PRO A 222 0.06 17.08 -14.49
N PHE A 223 -0.70 16.68 -13.48
CA PHE A 223 -1.09 15.27 -13.28
C PHE A 223 -2.17 14.81 -14.25
N ASN A 224 -3.04 15.71 -14.71
CA ASN A 224 -4.13 15.34 -15.59
C ASN A 224 -3.64 15.04 -17.02
N PRO A 225 -3.80 13.79 -17.53
CA PRO A 225 -3.39 13.42 -18.87
C PRO A 225 -4.38 13.91 -19.95
N PHE A 226 -5.55 14.38 -19.58
CA PHE A 226 -6.63 14.79 -20.48
C PHE A 226 -7.02 16.25 -20.25
N ASN A 227 -7.37 16.96 -21.33
CA ASN A 227 -7.96 18.30 -21.19
C ASN A 227 -9.44 18.17 -20.81
N LEU A 228 -9.73 18.08 -19.51
CA LEU A 228 -11.08 17.96 -18.96
C LEU A 228 -11.66 19.32 -18.54
N LEU A 229 -11.12 20.43 -18.96
CA LEU A 229 -11.61 21.76 -18.60
C LEU A 229 -13.09 21.96 -18.94
N PHE A 230 -13.58 21.34 -20.03
CA PHE A 230 -15.00 21.46 -20.43
C PHE A 230 -15.98 20.95 -19.38
N ILE A 231 -15.56 20.13 -18.42
CA ILE A 231 -16.44 19.51 -17.41
C ILE A 231 -17.03 20.55 -16.45
N HIS A 232 -16.42 21.77 -16.37
CA HIS A 232 -16.97 22.89 -15.60
C HIS A 232 -18.38 23.30 -16.05
N LYS A 233 -18.75 22.98 -17.30
CA LYS A 233 -20.10 23.23 -17.83
C LYS A 233 -21.18 22.36 -17.18
N PHE A 234 -20.78 21.33 -16.43
CA PHE A 234 -21.67 20.36 -15.79
C PHE A 234 -21.53 20.37 -14.26
N PRO A 235 -21.85 21.49 -13.57
CA PRO A 235 -21.61 21.62 -12.13
C PRO A 235 -22.39 20.59 -11.31
N VAL A 236 -23.60 20.25 -11.71
CA VAL A 236 -24.42 19.23 -11.03
C VAL A 236 -23.77 17.85 -11.12
N LEU A 237 -23.17 17.50 -12.27
CA LEU A 237 -22.43 16.23 -12.42
C LEU A 237 -21.23 16.18 -11.46
N LEU A 238 -20.45 17.25 -11.37
CA LEU A 238 -19.30 17.34 -10.46
C LEU A 238 -19.72 17.21 -8.99
N GLN A 239 -20.84 17.84 -8.63
CA GLN A 239 -21.40 17.75 -7.28
C GLN A 239 -21.87 16.32 -6.96
N VAL A 240 -22.58 15.67 -7.87
CA VAL A 240 -23.03 14.27 -7.71
C VAL A 240 -21.81 13.33 -7.59
N MET A 241 -20.80 13.52 -8.43
CA MET A 241 -19.55 12.73 -8.33
C MET A 241 -18.87 12.92 -6.97
N SER A 242 -18.79 14.14 -6.45
CA SER A 242 -18.26 14.41 -5.10
C SER A 242 -19.06 13.69 -4.01
N TRP A 243 -20.36 13.74 -4.06
CA TRP A 243 -21.23 13.06 -3.09
C TRP A 243 -21.11 11.54 -3.17
N LEU A 244 -20.94 10.98 -4.38
CA LEU A 244 -20.68 9.55 -4.55
C LEU A 244 -19.35 9.15 -3.91
N VAL A 245 -18.28 9.94 -4.07
CA VAL A 245 -17.00 9.69 -3.41
C VAL A 245 -17.15 9.71 -1.89
N LEU A 246 -17.80 10.75 -1.34
CA LEU A 246 -18.07 10.85 0.10
C LEU A 246 -18.85 9.64 0.61
N ALA A 247 -19.93 9.26 -0.08
CA ALA A 247 -20.74 8.11 0.29
C ALA A 247 -19.94 6.79 0.21
N MET A 248 -19.18 6.59 -0.85
CA MET A 248 -18.35 5.38 -1.01
C MET A 248 -17.30 5.25 0.09
N GLU A 249 -16.62 6.33 0.46
CA GLU A 249 -15.60 6.30 1.49
C GLU A 249 -16.19 6.12 2.89
N THR A 250 -17.24 6.85 3.25
CA THR A 250 -17.82 6.77 4.60
C THR A 250 -18.63 5.49 4.83
N LEU A 251 -19.31 4.98 3.81
CA LEU A 251 -20.10 3.75 3.93
C LEU A 251 -19.25 2.47 3.75
N TYR A 252 -17.98 2.61 3.36
CA TYR A 252 -17.07 1.48 3.13
C TYR A 252 -17.08 0.50 4.30
N ILE A 253 -16.85 1.00 5.51
CA ILE A 253 -16.76 0.20 6.73
C ILE A 253 -18.00 -0.66 7.01
N PHE A 254 -19.17 -0.24 6.53
CA PHE A 254 -20.44 -0.95 6.74
C PHE A 254 -20.77 -1.93 5.59
N LEU A 255 -20.51 -1.51 4.35
CA LEU A 255 -20.99 -2.22 3.16
C LEU A 255 -20.03 -3.32 2.69
N ILE A 256 -18.72 -3.21 2.98
CA ILE A 256 -17.72 -4.13 2.43
C ILE A 256 -17.72 -5.53 3.10
N TRP A 257 -18.21 -5.64 4.35
CA TRP A 257 -18.18 -6.89 5.10
C TRP A 257 -19.27 -7.88 4.71
N ASN A 258 -20.41 -7.41 4.24
CA ASN A 258 -21.53 -8.26 3.88
C ASN A 258 -21.39 -8.74 2.42
N ASP A 259 -21.46 -10.04 2.18
CA ASP A 259 -21.30 -10.66 0.85
C ASP A 259 -22.28 -10.11 -0.20
N LYS A 260 -23.51 -9.76 0.20
CA LYS A 260 -24.54 -9.23 -0.70
C LYS A 260 -24.23 -7.80 -1.15
N THR A 261 -23.83 -6.94 -0.23
CA THR A 261 -23.49 -5.54 -0.53
C THR A 261 -22.13 -5.46 -1.21
N ARG A 262 -21.14 -6.26 -0.76
CA ARG A 262 -19.78 -6.29 -1.31
C ARG A 262 -19.74 -6.57 -2.81
N ARG A 263 -20.60 -7.48 -3.32
CA ARG A 263 -20.64 -7.84 -4.76
C ARG A 263 -20.85 -6.65 -5.68
N PHE A 264 -21.57 -5.63 -5.20
CA PHE A 264 -21.84 -4.38 -5.94
C PHE A 264 -20.87 -3.27 -5.52
N PHE A 265 -20.57 -3.19 -4.25
CA PHE A 265 -19.80 -2.10 -3.68
C PHE A 265 -18.30 -2.17 -4.04
N LEU A 266 -17.69 -3.36 -4.02
CA LEU A 266 -16.28 -3.54 -4.38
C LEU A 266 -15.99 -3.11 -5.84
N PRO A 267 -16.79 -3.48 -6.85
CA PRO A 267 -16.63 -2.94 -8.20
C PRO A 267 -16.73 -1.42 -8.28
N CYS A 268 -17.62 -0.78 -7.52
CA CYS A 268 -17.72 0.68 -7.47
C CYS A 268 -16.44 1.31 -6.90
N ILE A 269 -15.87 0.74 -5.85
CA ILE A 269 -14.57 1.18 -5.28
C ILE A 269 -13.44 1.02 -6.29
N ILE A 270 -13.40 -0.11 -7.01
CA ILE A 270 -12.39 -0.34 -8.06
C ILE A 270 -12.57 0.68 -9.18
N LEU A 271 -13.80 0.95 -9.62
CA LEU A 271 -14.10 1.94 -10.64
C LEU A 271 -13.67 3.35 -10.20
N MET A 272 -13.94 3.74 -8.96
CA MET A 272 -13.50 5.00 -8.39
C MET A 272 -11.97 5.14 -8.46
N HIS A 273 -11.22 4.14 -8.00
CA HIS A 273 -9.75 4.18 -8.05
C HIS A 273 -9.19 4.07 -9.47
N THR A 274 -9.89 3.40 -10.37
CA THR A 274 -9.57 3.43 -11.81
C THR A 274 -9.72 4.85 -12.37
N GLY A 275 -10.80 5.55 -12.00
CA GLY A 275 -10.97 6.97 -12.34
C GLY A 275 -9.84 7.84 -11.77
N ILE A 276 -9.45 7.64 -10.51
CA ILE A 276 -8.32 8.35 -9.90
C ILE A 276 -7.02 8.06 -10.66
N ALA A 277 -6.77 6.80 -11.02
CA ALA A 277 -5.56 6.42 -11.75
C ALA A 277 -5.48 7.10 -13.12
N PHE A 278 -6.56 7.05 -13.91
CA PHE A 278 -6.51 7.46 -15.32
C PHE A 278 -7.01 8.88 -15.57
N LEU A 279 -8.03 9.35 -14.84
CA LEU A 279 -8.60 10.69 -15.08
C LEU A 279 -7.90 11.77 -14.27
N VAL A 280 -7.47 11.44 -13.04
CA VAL A 280 -6.70 12.37 -12.20
C VAL A 280 -5.19 12.27 -12.46
N GLY A 281 -4.72 11.16 -13.07
CA GLY A 281 -3.29 10.94 -13.37
C GLY A 281 -2.49 10.32 -12.22
N LEU A 282 -3.13 9.95 -11.11
CA LEU A 282 -2.48 9.31 -9.96
C LEU A 282 -2.41 7.78 -10.15
N HIS A 283 -1.69 7.34 -11.20
CA HIS A 283 -1.70 5.94 -11.67
C HIS A 283 -1.30 4.95 -10.57
N PHE A 284 -0.15 5.13 -9.94
CA PHE A 284 0.35 4.20 -8.93
C PHE A 284 -0.51 4.20 -7.67
N PHE A 285 -1.04 5.36 -7.27
CA PHE A 285 -1.95 5.46 -6.13
C PHE A 285 -3.26 4.71 -6.37
N GLY A 286 -3.90 4.93 -7.53
CA GLY A 286 -5.14 4.23 -7.87
C GLY A 286 -4.92 2.71 -7.97
N LEU A 287 -3.81 2.27 -8.59
CA LEU A 287 -3.49 0.86 -8.74
C LEU A 287 -3.19 0.18 -7.39
N ILE A 288 -2.44 0.80 -6.48
CA ILE A 288 -2.16 0.19 -5.17
C ILE A 288 -3.45 0.03 -4.35
N MET A 289 -4.35 1.01 -4.41
CA MET A 289 -5.66 0.92 -3.75
C MET A 289 -6.53 -0.20 -4.35
N ILE A 290 -6.52 -0.39 -5.66
CA ILE A 290 -7.20 -1.51 -6.33
C ILE A 290 -6.61 -2.84 -5.85
N ILE A 291 -5.28 -2.99 -5.85
CA ILE A 291 -4.58 -4.20 -5.39
C ILE A 291 -4.95 -4.53 -3.94
N MET A 292 -4.92 -3.54 -3.04
CA MET A 292 -5.26 -3.74 -1.64
C MET A 292 -6.72 -4.18 -1.46
N ASN A 293 -7.67 -3.54 -2.15
CA ASN A 293 -9.09 -3.89 -2.10
C ASN A 293 -9.37 -5.29 -2.63
N LEU A 294 -8.80 -5.65 -3.78
CA LEU A 294 -8.93 -7.00 -4.36
C LEU A 294 -8.35 -8.05 -3.41
N SER A 295 -7.15 -7.81 -2.88
CA SER A 295 -6.50 -8.73 -1.92
C SER A 295 -7.34 -8.94 -0.67
N ALA A 296 -7.93 -7.86 -0.15
CA ALA A 296 -8.69 -7.91 1.09
C ALA A 296 -10.07 -8.58 0.94
N PHE A 297 -10.78 -8.35 -0.19
CA PHE A 297 -12.20 -8.62 -0.26
C PHE A 297 -12.69 -9.42 -1.48
N ALA A 298 -11.86 -9.61 -2.54
CA ALA A 298 -12.30 -10.32 -3.74
C ALA A 298 -12.24 -11.85 -3.61
N PHE A 299 -11.32 -12.37 -2.78
CA PHE A 299 -11.11 -13.80 -2.66
C PHE A 299 -12.11 -14.48 -1.72
N ASN A 300 -12.59 -15.69 -2.11
CA ASN A 300 -13.36 -16.53 -1.22
C ASN A 300 -12.40 -17.28 -0.27
N ASN A 301 -12.30 -16.77 0.95
CA ASN A 301 -11.29 -17.19 1.94
C ASN A 301 -11.66 -18.45 2.72
N ARG A 302 -12.75 -19.17 2.36
CA ARG A 302 -13.11 -20.42 3.02
C ARG A 302 -12.17 -21.52 2.56
N VAL A 303 -11.31 -21.98 3.45
CA VAL A 303 -10.60 -23.24 3.25
C VAL A 303 -11.65 -24.34 3.29
N LYS A 304 -11.84 -25.08 2.19
CA LYS A 304 -12.51 -26.37 2.26
C LYS A 304 -11.59 -27.26 3.11
N LEU A 305 -11.95 -27.47 4.36
CA LEU A 305 -11.36 -28.53 5.16
C LEU A 305 -11.72 -29.83 4.43
N GLU A 306 -10.81 -30.30 3.58
CA GLU A 306 -10.88 -31.68 3.13
C GLU A 306 -10.87 -32.54 4.41
N ARG A 307 -11.94 -33.28 4.61
CA ARG A 307 -12.06 -34.18 5.74
C ARG A 307 -10.86 -35.13 5.70
N MET A 308 -9.98 -34.99 6.71
CA MET A 308 -8.99 -36.00 7.04
C MET A 308 -9.70 -37.22 7.63
#